data_a9e87194e95b3eb4ca87faf4f9c4c0b7
#
_entry.id   a9e87194e95b3eb4ca87faf4f9c4c0b7
#
_cell.length_a   1.000
_cell.length_b   1.000
_cell.length_c   1.000
_cell.angle_alpha   90.00
_cell.angle_beta   90.00
_cell.angle_gamma   90.00
#
_symmetry.space_group_name_H-M   'P 1'
#
loop_
_entity.id
_entity.type
_entity.pdbx_description
1 polymer ?
#
loop_
_entity_poly.entity_id
_entity_poly.type
_entity_poly.pdbx_seq_one_letter_code
_entity_poly.pdbx_strand_id
1 'polypeptide(L)'
;MNNEKIKIFLVDDDLIYLKLLKIELLEQGDFDIETYATGELCLGNLSHSPDVIVLDYYLDGIDKSAMNGIETLDKIKAVNPEIAVIMLSGQDSIDIAINCMHHKAFDYVVKSETAFLRLKKIIPAIFQYKKMEKQLKWYMERM
;
A
#
# COMPACT_ATOMS: atom_id res chain seq x y z
N MET A 1 11.70 22.56 -9.68
CA MET A 1 11.52 22.04 -8.32
C MET A 1 10.34 21.14 -8.28
N ASN A 2 10.62 19.88 -8.10
CA ASN A 2 9.56 18.89 -8.07
C ASN A 2 9.08 18.70 -6.65
N ASN A 3 7.99 19.39 -6.32
CA ASN A 3 7.22 19.06 -5.13
C ASN A 3 6.31 17.88 -5.47
N GLU A 4 6.93 16.76 -5.80
CA GLU A 4 6.18 15.55 -6.06
C GLU A 4 5.62 15.02 -4.74
N LYS A 5 4.30 15.07 -4.64
CA LYS A 5 3.62 14.44 -3.52
C LYS A 5 3.68 12.94 -3.69
N ILE A 6 3.88 12.23 -2.59
CA ILE A 6 3.72 10.78 -2.59
C ILE A 6 2.24 10.47 -2.82
N LYS A 7 1.97 9.68 -3.85
CA LYS A 7 0.61 9.26 -4.15
C LYS A 7 0.32 7.92 -3.50
N ILE A 8 -0.74 7.90 -2.71
CA ILE A 8 -1.10 6.73 -1.90
C ILE A 8 -2.53 6.30 -2.25
N PHE A 9 -2.70 5.00 -2.52
CA PHE A 9 -4.02 4.39 -2.57
C PHE A 9 -4.28 3.67 -1.25
N LEU A 10 -5.46 3.88 -0.69
CA LEU A 10 -5.94 3.16 0.48
C LEU A 10 -7.11 2.28 0.04
N VAL A 11 -7.00 0.99 0.25
CA VAL A 11 -7.99 0.01 -0.23
C VAL A 11 -8.48 -0.82 0.95
N ASP A 12 -9.75 -0.65 1.30
CA ASP A 12 -10.38 -1.34 2.43
C ASP A 12 -11.89 -1.32 2.24
N ASP A 13 -12.56 -2.43 2.48
CA ASP A 13 -14.01 -2.49 2.40
C ASP A 13 -14.73 -1.93 3.64
N ASP A 14 -13.99 -1.67 4.72
CA ASP A 14 -14.48 -0.95 5.90
C ASP A 14 -14.35 0.56 5.65
N LEU A 15 -15.46 1.20 5.29
CA LEU A 15 -15.45 2.62 4.91
C LEU A 15 -15.10 3.55 6.08
N ILE A 16 -15.41 3.16 7.31
CA ILE A 16 -15.07 3.95 8.49
C ILE A 16 -13.56 3.92 8.71
N TYR A 17 -12.96 2.73 8.66
CA TYR A 17 -11.53 2.57 8.80
C TYR A 17 -10.78 3.34 7.70
N LEU A 18 -11.28 3.27 6.48
CA LEU A 18 -10.73 3.96 5.33
C LEU A 18 -10.67 5.47 5.54
N LYS A 19 -11.75 6.07 6.06
CA LYS A 19 -11.80 7.50 6.38
C LYS A 19 -10.84 7.89 7.49
N LEU A 20 -10.77 7.09 8.56
CA LEU A 20 -9.86 7.34 9.67
C LEU A 20 -8.41 7.27 9.21
N LEU A 21 -8.07 6.29 8.42
CA LEU A 21 -6.73 6.12 7.87
C LEU A 21 -6.33 7.31 7.00
N LYS A 22 -7.23 7.77 6.14
CA LYS A 22 -6.99 8.95 5.31
C LYS A 22 -6.73 10.19 6.14
N ILE A 23 -7.55 10.44 7.16
CA ILE A 23 -7.40 11.59 8.05
C ILE A 23 -6.04 11.55 8.74
N GLU A 24 -5.68 10.40 9.30
CA GLU A 24 -4.43 10.23 10.03
C GLU A 24 -3.20 10.46 9.12
N LEU A 25 -3.24 9.96 7.90
CA LEU A 25 -2.13 10.13 6.98
C LEU A 25 -2.03 11.56 6.46
N LEU A 26 -3.15 12.25 6.22
CA LEU A 26 -3.14 13.64 5.79
C LEU A 26 -2.57 14.59 6.85
N GLU A 27 -2.73 14.27 8.13
CA GLU A 27 -2.13 15.04 9.22
C GLU A 27 -0.62 14.92 9.26
N GLN A 28 -0.08 13.82 8.75
CA GLN A 28 1.34 13.50 8.82
C GLN A 28 2.16 14.23 7.77
N GLY A 29 1.62 14.46 6.59
CA GLY A 29 2.39 15.01 5.49
C GLY A 29 1.53 15.40 4.31
N ASP A 30 2.20 15.89 3.28
CA ASP A 30 1.56 16.36 2.06
C ASP A 30 1.45 15.19 1.07
N PHE A 31 0.47 14.32 1.30
CA PHE A 31 0.20 13.15 0.45
C PHE A 31 -0.99 13.40 -0.46
N ASP A 32 -0.95 12.80 -1.64
CA ASP A 32 -2.09 12.71 -2.55
C ASP A 32 -2.73 11.34 -2.33
N ILE A 33 -3.91 11.31 -1.70
CA ILE A 33 -4.55 10.08 -1.26
C ILE A 33 -5.84 9.83 -2.03
N GLU A 34 -5.96 8.63 -2.62
CA GLU A 34 -7.21 8.14 -3.19
C GLU A 34 -7.64 6.89 -2.42
N THR A 35 -8.94 6.73 -2.24
CA THR A 35 -9.50 5.63 -1.46
C THR A 35 -10.41 4.78 -2.33
N TYR A 36 -10.34 3.46 -2.15
CA TYR A 36 -11.14 2.49 -2.90
C TYR A 36 -11.68 1.43 -1.95
N ALA A 37 -12.92 1.05 -2.16
CA ALA A 37 -13.59 0.05 -1.31
C ALA A 37 -13.33 -1.39 -1.74
N THR A 38 -12.82 -1.60 -2.96
CA THR A 38 -12.56 -2.93 -3.51
C THR A 38 -11.23 -2.98 -4.25
N GLY A 39 -10.69 -4.20 -4.40
CA GLY A 39 -9.51 -4.43 -5.21
C GLY A 39 -9.74 -4.11 -6.68
N GLU A 40 -10.93 -4.41 -7.18
CA GLU A 40 -11.31 -4.13 -8.56
C GLU A 40 -11.25 -2.64 -8.88
N LEU A 41 -11.78 -1.80 -7.99
CA LEU A 41 -11.72 -0.34 -8.15
C LEU A 41 -10.27 0.17 -8.09
N CYS A 42 -9.48 -0.37 -7.20
CA CYS A 42 -8.05 -0.05 -7.12
C CYS A 42 -7.35 -0.35 -8.45
N LEU A 43 -7.54 -1.55 -8.97
CA LEU A 43 -6.92 -1.98 -10.23
C LEU A 43 -7.37 -1.13 -11.41
N GLY A 44 -8.64 -0.72 -11.44
CA GLY A 44 -9.18 0.13 -12.49
C GLY A 44 -8.60 1.53 -12.50
N ASN A 45 -7.91 1.95 -11.45
CA ASN A 45 -7.35 3.29 -11.30
C ASN A 45 -5.81 3.30 -11.19
N LEU A 46 -5.14 2.22 -11.53
CA LEU A 46 -3.67 2.17 -11.47
C LEU A 46 -3.00 3.16 -12.42
N SER A 47 -3.72 3.62 -13.46
CA SER A 47 -3.24 4.67 -14.36
C SER A 47 -3.00 6.01 -13.64
N HIS A 48 -3.57 6.19 -12.44
CA HIS A 48 -3.28 7.36 -11.59
C HIS A 48 -1.88 7.30 -10.95
N SER A 49 -1.14 6.22 -11.18
CA SER A 49 0.28 6.07 -10.82
C SER A 49 0.55 6.20 -9.32
N PRO A 50 -0.03 5.34 -8.48
CA PRO A 50 0.29 5.37 -7.05
C PRO A 50 1.73 4.93 -6.80
N ASP A 51 2.36 5.55 -5.82
CA ASP A 51 3.69 5.15 -5.33
C ASP A 51 3.57 4.02 -4.31
N VAL A 52 2.53 4.08 -3.49
CA VAL A 52 2.28 3.14 -2.40
C VAL A 52 0.80 2.79 -2.39
N ILE A 53 0.50 1.53 -2.18
CA ILE A 53 -0.87 1.06 -1.96
C ILE A 53 -0.93 0.39 -0.60
N VAL A 54 -1.84 0.87 0.25
CA VAL A 54 -2.15 0.25 1.54
C VAL A 54 -3.41 -0.60 1.33
N LEU A 55 -3.27 -1.90 1.44
CA LEU A 55 -4.24 -2.87 0.94
C LEU A 55 -4.71 -3.80 2.05
N ASP A 56 -6.03 -3.84 2.28
CA ASP A 56 -6.62 -4.75 3.24
C ASP A 56 -6.52 -6.20 2.74
N TYR A 57 -6.14 -7.10 3.62
CA TYR A 57 -6.04 -8.52 3.33
C TYR A 57 -7.42 -9.15 3.05
N TYR A 58 -8.46 -8.70 3.78
CA TYR A 58 -9.81 -9.24 3.69
C TYR A 58 -10.76 -8.30 2.93
N LEU A 59 -10.53 -8.15 1.62
CA LEU A 59 -11.39 -7.31 0.76
C LEU A 59 -12.70 -7.97 0.35
N ASP A 60 -12.85 -9.25 0.62
CA ASP A 60 -14.07 -10.01 0.35
C ASP A 60 -14.93 -10.21 1.61
N GLY A 61 -14.68 -9.45 2.65
CA GLY A 61 -15.40 -9.59 3.91
C GLY A 61 -16.87 -9.20 3.83
N ILE A 62 -17.20 -8.16 3.07
CA ILE A 62 -18.57 -7.67 2.87
C ILE A 62 -19.19 -8.35 1.64
N ASP A 63 -18.51 -8.34 0.51
CA ASP A 63 -18.94 -8.98 -0.73
C ASP A 63 -18.05 -10.20 -1.01
N LYS A 64 -18.60 -11.39 -0.85
CA LYS A 64 -17.86 -12.64 -1.02
C LYS A 64 -17.42 -12.89 -2.47
N SER A 65 -18.04 -12.23 -3.43
CA SER A 65 -17.65 -12.33 -4.84
C SER A 65 -16.52 -11.35 -5.21
N ALA A 66 -16.21 -10.41 -4.32
CA ALA A 66 -15.14 -9.46 -4.55
C ALA A 66 -13.76 -10.12 -4.48
N MET A 67 -12.81 -9.56 -5.19
CA MET A 67 -11.41 -9.99 -5.16
C MET A 67 -10.84 -9.81 -3.75
N ASN A 68 -10.10 -10.79 -3.26
CA ASN A 68 -9.45 -10.67 -1.95
C ASN A 68 -8.12 -9.88 -2.06
N GLY A 69 -7.47 -9.63 -0.90
CA GLY A 69 -6.26 -8.82 -0.85
C GLY A 69 -5.07 -9.44 -1.59
N ILE A 70 -4.87 -10.75 -1.48
CA ILE A 70 -3.74 -11.43 -2.14
C ILE A 70 -3.93 -11.42 -3.67
N GLU A 71 -5.13 -11.70 -4.15
CA GLU A 71 -5.42 -11.63 -5.59
C GLU A 71 -5.17 -10.23 -6.14
N THR A 72 -5.58 -9.21 -5.37
CA THR A 72 -5.37 -7.81 -5.74
C THR A 72 -3.87 -7.48 -5.77
N LEU A 73 -3.13 -7.91 -4.75
CA LEU A 73 -1.68 -7.72 -4.68
C LEU A 73 -0.98 -8.31 -5.91
N ASP A 74 -1.32 -9.56 -6.26
CA ASP A 74 -0.71 -10.24 -7.40
C ASP A 74 -0.96 -9.46 -8.70
N LYS A 75 -2.16 -8.95 -8.89
CA LYS A 75 -2.51 -8.18 -10.09
C LYS A 75 -1.84 -6.81 -10.12
N ILE A 76 -1.70 -6.16 -8.98
CA ILE A 76 -0.94 -4.90 -8.89
C ILE A 76 0.50 -5.15 -9.33
N LYS A 77 1.13 -6.18 -8.79
CA LYS A 77 2.52 -6.51 -9.11
C LYS A 77 2.72 -6.93 -10.56
N ALA A 78 1.72 -7.57 -11.16
CA ALA A 78 1.76 -7.92 -12.57
C ALA A 78 1.70 -6.69 -13.48
N VAL A 79 0.95 -5.66 -13.09
CA VAL A 79 0.85 -4.41 -13.85
C VAL A 79 2.08 -3.54 -13.65
N ASN A 80 2.53 -3.37 -12.41
CA ASN A 80 3.71 -2.56 -12.09
C ASN A 80 4.39 -3.07 -10.81
N PRO A 81 5.49 -3.82 -10.95
CA PRO A 81 6.20 -4.37 -9.79
C PRO A 81 6.88 -3.31 -8.92
N GLU A 82 7.00 -2.08 -9.40
CA GLU A 82 7.63 -0.98 -8.66
C GLU A 82 6.71 -0.37 -7.60
N ILE A 83 5.39 -0.61 -7.68
CA ILE A 83 4.47 -0.11 -6.66
C ILE A 83 4.72 -0.87 -5.35
N ALA A 84 4.99 -0.14 -4.28
CA ALA A 84 5.12 -0.75 -2.95
C ALA A 84 3.73 -0.99 -2.37
N VAL A 85 3.47 -2.21 -1.92
CA VAL A 85 2.19 -2.58 -1.33
C VAL A 85 2.38 -2.96 0.13
N ILE A 86 1.69 -2.26 1.01
CA ILE A 86 1.64 -2.57 2.45
C ILE A 86 0.31 -3.27 2.71
N MET A 87 0.37 -4.49 3.24
CA MET A 87 -0.84 -5.24 3.58
C MET A 87 -1.29 -4.91 4.99
N LEU A 88 -2.60 -4.69 5.16
CA LEU A 88 -3.23 -4.52 6.47
C LEU A 88 -4.12 -5.72 6.78
N SER A 89 -4.12 -6.17 8.02
CA SER A 89 -5.01 -7.23 8.47
C SER A 89 -5.43 -7.02 9.92
N GLY A 90 -6.67 -7.34 10.22
CA GLY A 90 -7.16 -7.35 11.60
C GLY A 90 -6.63 -8.51 12.43
N GLN A 91 -5.94 -9.47 11.82
CA GLN A 91 -5.41 -10.64 12.50
C GLN A 91 -3.91 -10.59 12.64
N ASP A 92 -3.42 -10.76 13.85
CA ASP A 92 -2.00 -10.93 14.14
C ASP A 92 -1.64 -12.41 13.91
N SER A 93 -1.34 -12.75 12.66
CA SER A 93 -1.04 -14.12 12.23
C SER A 93 0.26 -14.14 11.47
N ILE A 94 1.20 -14.95 11.93
CA ILE A 94 2.47 -15.12 11.23
C ILE A 94 2.28 -15.79 9.86
N ASP A 95 1.29 -16.68 9.74
CA ASP A 95 1.00 -17.36 8.47
C ASP A 95 0.50 -16.35 7.43
N ILE A 96 -0.35 -15.41 7.82
CA ILE A 96 -0.82 -14.34 6.93
C ILE A 96 0.35 -13.44 6.54
N ALA A 97 1.20 -13.06 7.50
CA ALA A 97 2.36 -12.22 7.21
C ALA A 97 3.30 -12.90 6.21
N ILE A 98 3.60 -14.19 6.41
CA ILE A 98 4.45 -14.97 5.51
C ILE A 98 3.82 -15.02 4.11
N ASN A 99 2.52 -15.28 4.02
CA ASN A 99 1.81 -15.31 2.75
C ASN A 99 1.91 -13.99 2.00
N CYS A 100 1.70 -12.87 2.71
CA CYS A 100 1.84 -11.54 2.12
C CYS A 100 3.25 -11.30 1.58
N MET A 101 4.27 -11.62 2.35
CA MET A 101 5.66 -11.42 1.94
C MET A 101 6.05 -12.36 0.80
N HIS A 102 5.51 -13.56 0.77
CA HIS A 102 5.71 -14.52 -0.33
C HIS A 102 5.15 -13.99 -1.65
N HIS A 103 4.05 -13.23 -1.59
CA HIS A 103 3.45 -12.57 -2.75
C HIS A 103 4.02 -11.17 -3.01
N LYS A 104 5.17 -10.84 -2.40
CA LYS A 104 5.95 -9.63 -2.66
C LYS A 104 5.33 -8.35 -2.12
N ALA A 105 4.57 -8.43 -1.03
CA ALA A 105 4.21 -7.24 -0.28
C ALA A 105 5.48 -6.59 0.28
N PHE A 106 5.48 -5.28 0.37
CA PHE A 106 6.61 -4.56 0.98
C PHE A 106 6.65 -4.77 2.49
N ASP A 107 5.48 -4.76 3.13
CA ASP A 107 5.36 -4.96 4.57
C ASP A 107 3.95 -5.44 4.91
N TYR A 108 3.79 -5.87 6.15
CA TYR A 108 2.54 -6.34 6.72
C TYR A 108 2.30 -5.63 8.04
N VAL A 109 1.13 -5.03 8.20
CA VAL A 109 0.76 -4.28 9.40
C VAL A 109 -0.56 -4.80 9.96
N VAL A 110 -0.58 -5.12 11.25
CA VAL A 110 -1.80 -5.53 11.94
C VAL A 110 -2.62 -4.28 12.28
N LYS A 111 -3.93 -4.33 12.05
CA LYS A 111 -4.87 -3.26 12.43
C LYS A 111 -5.02 -3.23 13.95
N SER A 112 -4.04 -2.62 14.61
CA SER A 112 -3.96 -2.47 16.06
C SER A 112 -3.95 -0.97 16.40
N GLU A 113 -3.82 -0.67 17.69
CA GLU A 113 -3.70 0.72 18.16
C GLU A 113 -2.49 1.45 17.56
N THR A 114 -1.45 0.71 17.17
CA THR A 114 -0.22 1.28 16.61
C THR A 114 -0.17 1.27 15.08
N ALA A 115 -1.21 0.80 14.41
CA ALA A 115 -1.21 0.66 12.95
C ALA A 115 -0.93 1.98 12.24
N PHE A 116 -1.62 3.06 12.64
CA PHE A 116 -1.44 4.37 12.01
C PHE A 116 -0.02 4.89 12.22
N LEU A 117 0.52 4.71 13.42
CA LEU A 117 1.90 5.13 13.73
C LEU A 117 2.91 4.37 12.88
N ARG A 118 2.71 3.06 12.70
CA ARG A 118 3.60 2.24 11.85
C ARG A 118 3.53 2.67 10.39
N LEU A 119 2.34 2.92 9.86
CA LEU A 119 2.18 3.39 8.48
C LEU A 119 2.84 4.75 8.27
N LYS A 120 2.74 5.65 9.23
CA LYS A 120 3.39 6.96 9.18
C LYS A 120 4.91 6.85 9.09
N LYS A 121 5.50 5.80 9.63
CA LYS A 121 6.94 5.52 9.54
C LYS A 121 7.31 4.78 8.26
N ILE A 122 6.52 3.79 7.87
CA ILE A 122 6.82 2.94 6.71
C ILE A 122 6.74 3.72 5.40
N ILE A 123 5.71 4.55 5.24
CA ILE A 123 5.47 5.24 3.95
C ILE A 123 6.63 6.17 3.57
N PRO A 124 7.12 7.06 4.46
CA PRO A 124 8.30 7.86 4.11
C PRO A 124 9.55 7.00 3.89
N ALA A 125 9.70 5.89 4.62
CA ALA A 125 10.83 4.99 4.46
C ALA A 125 10.84 4.33 3.07
N ILE A 126 9.67 3.95 2.54
CA ILE A 126 9.54 3.43 1.19
C ILE A 126 10.05 4.45 0.17
N PHE A 127 9.65 5.70 0.32
CA PHE A 127 10.05 6.76 -0.58
C PHE A 127 11.58 6.95 -0.57
N GLN A 128 12.18 6.96 0.61
CA GLN A 128 13.64 7.07 0.77
C GLN A 128 14.35 5.87 0.14
N TYR A 129 13.82 4.66 0.35
CA TYR A 129 14.37 3.44 -0.23
C TYR A 129 14.39 3.50 -1.75
N LYS A 130 13.27 3.91 -2.37
CA LYS A 130 13.18 4.04 -3.82
C LYS A 130 14.16 5.08 -4.37
N LYS A 131 14.32 6.17 -3.66
CA LYS A 131 15.27 7.22 -4.03
C LYS A 131 16.70 6.69 -4.00
N MET A 132 17.04 5.94 -2.97
CA MET A 132 18.37 5.32 -2.84
C MET A 132 18.61 4.27 -3.94
N GLU A 133 17.63 3.47 -4.30
CA GLU A 133 17.73 2.52 -5.41
C GLU A 133 18.06 3.23 -6.72
N LYS A 134 17.39 4.34 -7.02
CA LYS A 134 17.64 5.12 -8.22
C LYS A 134 19.05 5.69 -8.24
N GLN A 135 19.53 6.18 -7.11
CA GLN A 135 20.88 6.71 -6.99
C GLN A 135 21.93 5.63 -7.19
N LEU A 136 21.73 4.47 -6.57
CA LEU A 136 22.63 3.33 -6.73
C LEU A 136 22.69 2.86 -8.18
N LYS A 137 21.54 2.73 -8.83
CA LYS A 137 21.47 2.35 -10.23
C LYS A 137 22.20 3.35 -11.12
N TRP A 138 22.02 4.63 -10.85
CA TRP A 138 22.71 5.70 -11.59
C TRP A 138 24.24 5.54 -11.51
N TYR A 139 24.78 5.30 -10.30
CA TYR A 139 26.21 5.07 -10.10
C TYR A 139 26.69 3.80 -10.80
N MET A 140 25.93 2.70 -10.68
CA MET A 140 26.30 1.43 -11.28
C MET A 140 26.36 1.48 -12.81
N GLU A 141 25.47 2.24 -13.43
CA GLU A 141 25.46 2.41 -14.88
C GLU A 141 26.66 3.20 -15.40
N ARG A 142 27.38 3.93 -14.54
CA ARG A 142 28.53 4.74 -14.89
C ARG A 142 29.87 4.09 -14.54
N MET A 143 29.80 2.94 -13.94
CA MET A 143 30.98 2.12 -13.68
C MET A 143 31.29 1.26 -14.91
#